data_ab3c3c38675db581cefb1bd7a3a93b40
#
_entry.id   ab3c3c38675db581cefb1bd7a3a93b40
#
_cell.length_a   1.000
_cell.length_b   1.000
_cell.length_c   1.000
_cell.angle_alpha   90.00
_cell.angle_beta   90.00
_cell.angle_gamma   90.00
#
_symmetry.space_group_name_H-M   'P 1'
#
loop_
_entity.id
_entity.type
_entity.pdbx_description
1 polymer ?
#
loop_
_entity_poly.entity_id
_entity_poly.type
_entity_poly.pdbx_seq_one_letter_code
_entity_poly.pdbx_strand_id
1 'polypeptide(L)'
;MKLSIIIPVCNVEQYIGPCLESIYRQGLSDKDFEIIVVNDGSTDNSMKVVEDIQLHHQNIQIIHQDHAGPSVCRNAGMEMARGEYVLFVDSDDLLMDNGLTLLLKKALDTSADMVVADFMRLNDDEITSVYDSQLTDTHVVDKTGLDYYVEDYDPGVGSFIWRILYKRTFLNENHIRLEPGVYYEDIPFLQECYLKAQRVIGVHLLYYIYRIRKRSCTYTFAMKNALDYNTAIANSWRLTEMDNLPDRVVTQQKKNIYLFFNYAVDCIIGVFRDPSERKKIVDDMIKKVPDLRFTGGVWPKVVSALFRAMPYTYIRWRLFNTKVTNWCHARLRI
;
A
#
# COMPACT_ATOMS: atom_id res chain seq x y z
N MET A 1 21.95 11.80 8.22
CA MET A 1 20.50 11.57 8.23
C MET A 1 20.25 10.08 7.96
N LYS A 2 19.61 9.37 8.89
CA LYS A 2 19.37 7.93 8.77
C LYS A 2 18.00 7.62 8.16
N LEU A 3 17.00 8.47 8.43
CA LEU A 3 15.62 8.20 8.05
C LEU A 3 14.91 9.46 7.55
N SER A 4 14.12 9.33 6.47
CA SER A 4 13.11 10.30 6.05
C SER A 4 11.73 9.68 6.19
N ILE A 5 10.84 10.35 6.94
CA ILE A 5 9.46 9.93 7.14
C ILE A 5 8.58 10.83 6.29
N ILE A 6 7.83 10.25 5.36
CA ILE A 6 7.00 10.97 4.39
C ILE A 6 5.53 10.80 4.77
N ILE A 7 4.84 11.93 4.97
CA ILE A 7 3.46 11.97 5.47
C ILE A 7 2.59 12.79 4.52
N PRO A 8 1.76 12.16 3.67
CA PRO A 8 0.72 12.86 2.93
C PRO A 8 -0.35 13.38 3.88
N VAL A 9 -0.74 14.64 3.76
CA VAL A 9 -1.73 15.28 4.63
C VAL A 9 -2.84 15.90 3.79
N CYS A 10 -4.10 15.48 4.04
CA CYS A 10 -5.28 16.09 3.42
C CYS A 10 -6.49 15.97 4.36
N ASN A 11 -6.89 17.08 4.97
CA ASN A 11 -8.08 17.18 5.83
C ASN A 11 -8.12 16.12 6.95
N VAL A 12 -7.12 16.15 7.82
CA VAL A 12 -6.90 15.20 8.93
C VAL A 12 -6.60 15.91 10.26
N GLU A 13 -7.19 17.08 10.50
CA GLU A 13 -6.91 17.94 11.67
C GLU A 13 -6.98 17.21 13.02
N GLN A 14 -7.85 16.20 13.14
CA GLN A 14 -8.03 15.42 14.37
C GLN A 14 -6.95 14.35 14.58
N TYR A 15 -6.23 13.97 13.52
CA TYR A 15 -5.35 12.79 13.51
C TYR A 15 -3.87 13.14 13.39
N ILE A 16 -3.54 14.23 12.68
CA ILE A 16 -2.15 14.54 12.36
C ILE A 16 -1.29 14.86 13.60
N GLY A 17 -1.88 15.49 14.62
CA GLY A 17 -1.17 15.76 15.89
C GLY A 17 -0.73 14.48 16.58
N PRO A 18 -1.65 13.57 16.96
CA PRO A 18 -1.31 12.24 17.50
C PRO A 18 -0.36 11.43 16.62
N CYS A 19 -0.49 11.49 15.29
CA CYS A 19 0.42 10.83 14.35
C CYS A 19 1.86 11.33 14.54
N LEU A 20 2.09 12.64 14.46
CA LEU A 20 3.41 13.25 14.65
C LEU A 20 3.98 12.99 16.05
N GLU A 21 3.18 13.11 17.09
CA GLU A 21 3.59 12.79 18.45
C GLU A 21 4.06 11.35 18.60
N SER A 22 3.38 10.39 17.93
CA SER A 22 3.77 8.99 17.96
C SER A 22 5.16 8.76 17.32
N ILE A 23 5.52 9.56 16.32
CA ILE A 23 6.85 9.52 15.69
C ILE A 23 7.91 10.05 16.65
N TYR A 24 7.64 11.12 17.39
CA TYR A 24 8.61 11.69 18.34
C TYR A 24 8.81 10.81 19.59
N ARG A 25 7.87 9.94 19.92
CA ARG A 25 8.03 8.95 21.01
C ARG A 25 8.91 7.75 20.67
N GLN A 26 9.48 7.68 19.46
CA GLN A 26 10.34 6.55 19.05
C GLN A 26 11.74 6.54 19.66
N GLY A 27 12.11 7.55 20.43
CA GLY A 27 13.44 7.65 21.05
C GLY A 27 14.58 7.92 20.07
N LEU A 28 14.26 8.33 18.85
CA LEU A 28 15.25 8.75 17.85
C LEU A 28 15.70 10.19 18.13
N SER A 29 16.98 10.49 17.88
CA SER A 29 17.46 11.87 17.89
C SER A 29 16.95 12.63 16.69
N ASP A 30 16.48 13.87 16.87
CA ASP A 30 16.01 14.76 15.78
C ASP A 30 17.07 14.99 14.69
N LYS A 31 18.34 14.72 14.98
CA LYS A 31 19.43 14.77 13.99
C LYS A 31 19.49 13.53 13.09
N ASP A 32 18.90 12.44 13.52
CA ASP A 32 18.93 11.15 12.82
C ASP A 32 17.80 11.00 11.81
N PHE A 33 16.70 11.75 11.96
CA PHE A 33 15.55 11.66 11.05
C PHE A 33 15.00 13.04 10.67
N GLU A 34 14.26 13.07 9.58
CA GLU A 34 13.44 14.18 9.13
C GLU A 34 12.02 13.71 8.87
N ILE A 35 11.07 14.60 9.05
CA ILE A 35 9.67 14.40 8.68
C ILE A 35 9.37 15.32 7.50
N ILE A 36 8.87 14.78 6.40
CA ILE A 36 8.46 15.51 5.21
C ILE A 36 6.93 15.41 5.14
N VAL A 37 6.28 16.46 5.59
CA VAL A 37 4.82 16.62 5.48
C VAL A 37 4.50 17.18 4.11
N VAL A 38 3.68 16.47 3.34
CA VAL A 38 3.22 16.95 2.04
C VAL A 38 1.74 17.26 2.12
N ASN A 39 1.42 18.55 2.18
CA ASN A 39 0.05 19.06 2.21
C ASN A 39 -0.57 18.96 0.81
N ASP A 40 -1.58 18.13 0.67
CA ASP A 40 -2.35 17.90 -0.54
C ASP A 40 -3.61 18.77 -0.60
N GLY A 41 -3.43 20.09 -0.41
CA GLY A 41 -4.52 21.06 -0.49
C GLY A 41 -5.52 20.98 0.67
N SER A 42 -5.05 20.75 1.90
CA SER A 42 -5.93 20.77 3.09
C SER A 42 -6.64 22.09 3.26
N THR A 43 -7.93 22.02 3.60
CA THR A 43 -8.83 23.17 3.84
C THR A 43 -9.30 23.29 5.29
N ASP A 44 -8.97 22.30 6.12
CA ASP A 44 -9.19 22.29 7.57
C ASP A 44 -7.96 22.81 8.34
N ASN A 45 -7.91 22.61 9.66
CA ASN A 45 -6.80 23.05 10.48
C ASN A 45 -5.60 22.10 10.49
N SER A 46 -5.54 21.09 9.62
CA SER A 46 -4.44 20.12 9.60
C SER A 46 -3.07 20.79 9.56
N MET A 47 -2.89 21.78 8.68
CA MET A 47 -1.59 22.45 8.52
C MET A 47 -1.24 23.32 9.70
N LYS A 48 -2.23 23.96 10.35
CA LYS A 48 -1.99 24.72 11.58
C LYS A 48 -1.44 23.81 12.68
N VAL A 49 -1.99 22.61 12.85
CA VAL A 49 -1.49 21.61 13.82
C VAL A 49 -0.04 21.22 13.50
N VAL A 50 0.28 21.01 12.23
CA VAL A 50 1.67 20.67 11.79
C VAL A 50 2.61 21.84 12.09
N GLU A 51 2.23 23.07 11.77
CA GLU A 51 3.03 24.28 11.98
C GLU A 51 3.28 24.52 13.47
N ASP A 52 2.27 24.34 14.32
CA ASP A 52 2.41 24.45 15.77
C ASP A 52 3.41 23.44 16.33
N ILE A 53 3.44 22.19 15.82
CA ILE A 53 4.42 21.18 16.22
C ILE A 53 5.81 21.52 15.66
N GLN A 54 5.90 22.04 14.44
CA GLN A 54 7.16 22.44 13.79
C GLN A 54 7.90 23.54 14.59
N LEU A 55 7.19 24.39 15.33
CA LEU A 55 7.81 25.40 16.21
C LEU A 55 8.73 24.76 17.27
N HIS A 56 8.45 23.53 17.66
CA HIS A 56 9.22 22.77 18.67
C HIS A 56 10.18 21.76 18.08
N HIS A 57 10.03 21.41 16.77
CA HIS A 57 10.77 20.38 16.07
C HIS A 57 11.27 20.85 14.70
N GLN A 58 12.56 21.21 14.63
CA GLN A 58 13.16 21.77 13.40
C GLN A 58 13.42 20.75 12.30
N ASN A 59 13.18 19.48 12.53
CA ASN A 59 13.36 18.40 11.56
C ASN A 59 12.09 18.10 10.74
N ILE A 60 11.03 18.93 10.86
CA ILE A 60 9.85 18.88 9.99
C ILE A 60 10.07 19.81 8.78
N GLN A 61 9.86 19.30 7.59
CA GLN A 61 9.77 20.05 6.35
C GLN A 61 8.35 19.95 5.79
N ILE A 62 7.84 21.05 5.26
CA ILE A 62 6.47 21.12 4.72
C ILE A 62 6.57 21.43 3.22
N ILE A 63 5.86 20.63 2.42
CA ILE A 63 5.62 20.86 1.00
C ILE A 63 4.14 21.16 0.83
N HIS A 64 3.79 22.21 0.09
CA HIS A 64 2.41 22.52 -0.27
C HIS A 64 2.21 22.26 -1.75
N GLN A 65 1.14 21.56 -2.09
CA GLN A 65 0.71 21.33 -3.47
C GLN A 65 -0.80 21.41 -3.59
N ASP A 66 -1.29 21.63 -4.81
CA ASP A 66 -2.70 21.48 -5.13
C ASP A 66 -3.10 20.00 -5.00
N HIS A 67 -4.36 19.75 -4.66
CA HIS A 67 -4.84 18.39 -4.43
C HIS A 67 -4.60 17.47 -5.66
N ALA A 68 -3.69 16.52 -5.49
CA ALA A 68 -3.26 15.59 -6.54
C ALA A 68 -3.23 14.12 -6.11
N GLY A 69 -3.51 13.86 -4.83
CA GLY A 69 -3.62 12.53 -4.24
C GLY A 69 -2.33 12.00 -3.60
N PRO A 70 -2.45 10.92 -2.82
CA PRO A 70 -1.38 10.41 -1.96
C PRO A 70 -0.13 9.95 -2.72
N SER A 71 -0.28 9.42 -3.93
CA SER A 71 0.86 9.00 -4.76
C SER A 71 1.77 10.17 -5.12
N VAL A 72 1.18 11.30 -5.52
CA VAL A 72 1.94 12.51 -5.87
C VAL A 72 2.65 13.05 -4.63
N CYS A 73 1.96 13.08 -3.49
CA CYS A 73 2.56 13.50 -2.22
C CYS A 73 3.75 12.62 -1.82
N ARG A 74 3.59 11.30 -1.89
CA ARG A 74 4.66 10.36 -1.54
C ARG A 74 5.84 10.48 -2.50
N ASN A 75 5.59 10.66 -3.80
CA ASN A 75 6.64 10.91 -4.79
C ASN A 75 7.38 12.22 -4.51
N ALA A 76 6.65 13.32 -4.25
CA ALA A 76 7.26 14.61 -3.89
C ALA A 76 8.12 14.50 -2.60
N GLY A 77 7.63 13.76 -1.60
CA GLY A 77 8.39 13.47 -0.40
C GLY A 77 9.65 12.66 -0.67
N MET A 78 9.60 11.66 -1.57
CA MET A 78 10.79 10.88 -1.98
C MET A 78 11.86 11.74 -2.67
N GLU A 79 11.47 12.72 -3.48
CA GLU A 79 12.39 13.65 -4.13
C GLU A 79 13.13 14.55 -3.10
N MET A 80 12.47 14.91 -2.01
CA MET A 80 13.04 15.73 -0.94
C MET A 80 13.85 14.93 0.08
N ALA A 81 13.62 13.62 0.17
CA ALA A 81 14.19 12.73 1.18
C ALA A 81 15.73 12.68 1.11
N ARG A 82 16.38 12.85 2.29
CA ARG A 82 17.84 12.80 2.46
C ARG A 82 18.29 11.62 3.33
N GLY A 83 17.36 10.99 4.03
CA GLY A 83 17.63 9.82 4.86
C GLY A 83 18.21 8.66 4.06
N GLU A 84 18.96 7.80 4.72
CA GLU A 84 19.43 6.54 4.13
C GLU A 84 18.26 5.62 3.82
N TYR A 85 17.25 5.63 4.71
CA TYR A 85 16.00 4.92 4.57
C TYR A 85 14.82 5.88 4.46
N VAL A 86 13.74 5.41 3.83
CA VAL A 86 12.45 6.10 3.70
C VAL A 86 11.37 5.25 4.36
N LEU A 87 10.50 5.91 5.11
CA LEU A 87 9.26 5.35 5.66
C LEU A 87 8.08 6.21 5.20
N PHE A 88 7.04 5.58 4.69
CA PHE A 88 5.75 6.24 4.50
C PHE A 88 4.90 6.06 5.76
N VAL A 89 4.20 7.11 6.17
CA VAL A 89 3.24 7.05 7.28
C VAL A 89 1.97 7.75 6.82
N ASP A 90 0.83 7.09 6.99
CA ASP A 90 -0.46 7.73 6.73
C ASP A 90 -0.83 8.65 7.90
N SER A 91 -1.28 9.84 7.59
CA SER A 91 -1.47 10.94 8.56
C SER A 91 -2.57 10.71 9.60
N ASP A 92 -3.36 9.66 9.44
CA ASP A 92 -4.41 9.24 10.36
C ASP A 92 -4.03 8.02 11.23
N ASP A 93 -2.83 7.47 11.04
CA ASP A 93 -2.31 6.30 11.73
C ASP A 93 -1.33 6.67 12.87
N LEU A 94 -0.85 5.66 13.60
CA LEU A 94 0.09 5.82 14.71
C LEU A 94 1.24 4.83 14.63
N LEU A 95 2.39 5.21 15.19
CA LEU A 95 3.47 4.28 15.47
C LEU A 95 3.41 3.83 16.93
N MET A 96 3.67 2.54 17.17
CA MET A 96 3.85 2.00 18.51
C MET A 96 5.23 2.43 19.04
N ASP A 97 5.32 2.78 20.30
CA ASP A 97 6.52 3.32 20.92
C ASP A 97 7.72 2.37 20.77
N ASN A 98 8.90 2.95 20.53
CA ASN A 98 10.18 2.26 20.32
C ASN A 98 10.26 1.33 19.10
N GLY A 99 9.18 1.09 18.36
CA GLY A 99 9.15 0.15 17.23
C GLY A 99 10.01 0.59 16.05
N LEU A 100 9.93 1.87 15.70
CA LEU A 100 10.70 2.43 14.60
C LEU A 100 12.21 2.40 14.84
N THR A 101 12.64 2.62 16.10
CA THR A 101 14.05 2.53 16.46
C THR A 101 14.60 1.12 16.24
N LEU A 102 13.84 0.09 16.62
CA LEU A 102 14.23 -1.32 16.41
C LEU A 102 14.28 -1.66 14.92
N LEU A 103 13.27 -1.21 14.16
CA LEU A 103 13.18 -1.45 12.72
C LEU A 103 14.33 -0.75 11.96
N LEU A 104 14.61 0.52 12.28
CA LEU A 104 15.69 1.29 11.69
C LEU A 104 17.06 0.68 12.02
N LYS A 105 17.25 0.24 13.27
CA LYS A 105 18.48 -0.47 13.66
C LYS A 105 18.67 -1.71 12.79
N LYS A 106 17.63 -2.54 12.59
CA LYS A 106 17.70 -3.72 11.76
C LYS A 106 18.08 -3.35 10.31
N ALA A 107 17.48 -2.29 9.76
CA ALA A 107 17.76 -1.81 8.42
C ALA A 107 19.24 -1.40 8.25
N LEU A 108 19.77 -0.60 9.18
CA LEU A 108 21.15 -0.15 9.16
C LEU A 108 22.15 -1.31 9.33
N ASP A 109 21.89 -2.23 10.28
CA ASP A 109 22.76 -3.37 10.56
C ASP A 109 22.85 -4.35 9.35
N THR A 110 21.78 -4.48 8.57
CA THR A 110 21.72 -5.43 7.45
C THR A 110 22.00 -4.79 6.10
N SER A 111 21.89 -3.46 6.00
CA SER A 111 21.91 -2.69 4.74
C SER A 111 20.89 -3.20 3.70
N ALA A 112 19.80 -3.81 4.14
CA ALA A 112 18.76 -4.38 3.28
C ALA A 112 18.06 -3.31 2.44
N ASP A 113 17.58 -3.69 1.25
CA ASP A 113 16.80 -2.82 0.40
C ASP A 113 15.41 -2.54 0.99
N MET A 114 14.87 -3.53 1.69
CA MET A 114 13.57 -3.46 2.37
C MET A 114 13.62 -4.16 3.72
N VAL A 115 12.99 -3.55 4.74
CA VAL A 115 12.73 -4.21 6.02
C VAL A 115 11.24 -4.18 6.30
N VAL A 116 10.63 -5.34 6.28
CA VAL A 116 9.18 -5.55 6.42
C VAL A 116 8.84 -5.89 7.86
N ALA A 117 7.84 -5.21 8.43
CA ALA A 117 7.38 -5.46 9.80
C ALA A 117 5.88 -5.73 9.87
N ASP A 118 5.39 -6.09 11.05
CA ASP A 118 4.00 -6.35 11.32
C ASP A 118 3.26 -5.10 11.81
N PHE A 119 1.95 -5.15 11.81
CA PHE A 119 1.07 -4.07 12.23
C PHE A 119 -0.18 -4.62 12.91
N MET A 120 -0.90 -3.75 13.61
CA MET A 120 -2.23 -4.07 14.12
C MET A 120 -3.28 -3.12 13.53
N ARG A 121 -4.53 -3.57 13.54
CA ARG A 121 -5.69 -2.76 13.15
C ARG A 121 -6.52 -2.47 14.37
N LEU A 122 -6.84 -1.20 14.59
CA LEU A 122 -7.73 -0.79 15.69
C LEU A 122 -8.81 0.14 15.15
N ASN A 123 -10.02 0.00 15.66
CA ASN A 123 -11.06 1.00 15.42
C ASN A 123 -10.69 2.30 16.14
N ASP A 124 -11.15 3.42 15.63
CA ASP A 124 -10.83 4.74 16.17
C ASP A 124 -11.21 4.89 17.66
N ASP A 125 -12.29 4.26 18.09
CA ASP A 125 -12.77 4.24 19.46
C ASP A 125 -12.00 3.26 20.38
N GLU A 126 -11.20 2.37 19.83
CA GLU A 126 -10.34 1.44 20.57
C GLU A 126 -8.97 2.06 20.88
N ILE A 127 -8.60 3.14 20.20
CA ILE A 127 -7.31 3.83 20.41
C ILE A 127 -7.41 4.74 21.63
N THR A 128 -7.08 4.21 22.80
CA THR A 128 -7.24 4.91 24.08
C THR A 128 -5.92 5.28 24.77
N SER A 129 -4.80 4.74 24.31
CA SER A 129 -3.52 4.89 25.00
C SER A 129 -2.34 4.78 24.03
N VAL A 130 -1.15 5.02 24.58
CA VAL A 130 0.12 4.73 23.93
C VAL A 130 0.36 3.21 23.94
N TYR A 131 0.87 2.66 22.86
CA TYR A 131 1.15 1.24 22.72
C TYR A 131 2.66 1.03 22.54
N ASP A 132 3.26 0.18 23.36
CA ASP A 132 4.62 -0.27 23.14
C ASP A 132 4.68 -1.28 22.00
N SER A 133 5.72 -1.18 21.18
CA SER A 133 5.99 -2.16 20.14
C SER A 133 6.26 -3.54 20.73
N GLN A 134 5.84 -4.57 19.99
CA GLN A 134 5.96 -5.95 20.44
C GLN A 134 6.69 -6.78 19.41
N LEU A 135 7.79 -7.41 19.83
CA LEU A 135 8.43 -8.46 19.07
C LEU A 135 7.63 -9.75 19.29
N THR A 136 6.86 -10.16 18.30
CA THR A 136 5.97 -11.32 18.40
C THR A 136 6.66 -12.65 18.11
N ASP A 137 7.78 -12.61 17.35
CA ASP A 137 8.67 -13.72 17.10
C ASP A 137 10.12 -13.21 16.93
N THR A 138 11.09 -14.01 17.35
CA THR A 138 12.51 -13.74 17.13
C THR A 138 13.01 -14.19 15.76
N HIS A 139 12.21 -14.94 15.03
CA HIS A 139 12.55 -15.38 13.67
C HIS A 139 12.70 -14.18 12.74
N VAL A 140 13.78 -14.18 11.97
CA VAL A 140 14.05 -13.15 10.97
C VAL A 140 14.14 -13.83 9.61
N VAL A 141 13.31 -13.37 8.68
CA VAL A 141 13.41 -13.78 7.27
C VAL A 141 14.48 -12.91 6.62
N ASP A 142 15.46 -13.53 5.95
CA ASP A 142 16.52 -12.84 5.19
C ASP A 142 16.61 -13.50 3.82
N LYS A 143 16.06 -12.85 2.79
CA LYS A 143 15.90 -13.43 1.44
C LYS A 143 16.16 -12.38 0.37
N THR A 144 16.33 -12.86 -0.87
CA THR A 144 16.19 -11.98 -2.03
C THR A 144 14.74 -11.50 -2.16
N GLY A 145 14.52 -10.38 -2.82
CA GLY A 145 13.16 -9.89 -3.04
C GLY A 145 12.30 -10.88 -3.83
N LEU A 146 12.89 -11.59 -4.80
CA LEU A 146 12.19 -12.63 -5.57
C LEU A 146 11.75 -13.82 -4.71
N ASP A 147 12.60 -14.27 -3.80
CA ASP A 147 12.28 -15.37 -2.88
C ASP A 147 11.21 -14.92 -1.87
N TYR A 148 11.37 -13.73 -1.30
CA TYR A 148 10.38 -13.16 -0.38
C TYR A 148 9.01 -13.02 -1.06
N TYR A 149 8.99 -12.55 -2.31
CA TYR A 149 7.75 -12.38 -3.06
C TYR A 149 7.02 -13.70 -3.31
N VAL A 150 7.75 -14.79 -3.53
CA VAL A 150 7.16 -16.11 -3.80
C VAL A 150 6.72 -16.81 -2.52
N GLU A 151 7.47 -16.66 -1.43
CA GLU A 151 7.36 -17.50 -0.24
C GLU A 151 6.68 -16.79 0.94
N ASP A 152 6.85 -15.46 1.08
CA ASP A 152 6.42 -14.72 2.26
C ASP A 152 5.45 -13.56 1.97
N TYR A 153 5.38 -13.06 0.73
CA TYR A 153 4.44 -12.00 0.40
C TYR A 153 3.02 -12.55 0.29
N ASP A 154 2.14 -12.08 1.16
CA ASP A 154 0.71 -12.41 1.14
C ASP A 154 -0.11 -11.21 0.64
N PRO A 155 -0.65 -11.26 -0.59
CA PRO A 155 -1.53 -10.22 -1.13
C PRO A 155 -2.85 -10.10 -0.36
N GLY A 156 -3.25 -11.13 0.40
CA GLY A 156 -4.46 -11.12 1.22
C GLY A 156 -4.34 -10.28 2.49
N VAL A 157 -3.13 -10.10 3.00
CA VAL A 157 -2.86 -9.18 4.14
C VAL A 157 -2.98 -7.72 3.71
N GLY A 158 -2.72 -7.43 2.44
CA GLY A 158 -2.76 -6.11 1.83
C GLY A 158 -1.37 -5.60 1.44
N SER A 159 -1.36 -4.73 0.44
CA SER A 159 -0.14 -4.13 -0.11
C SER A 159 0.20 -2.83 0.62
N PHE A 160 0.37 -2.88 1.93
CA PHE A 160 0.60 -1.70 2.76
C PHE A 160 2.06 -1.26 2.71
N ILE A 161 2.31 -0.14 2.05
CA ILE A 161 3.67 0.42 1.88
C ILE A 161 4.25 0.99 3.17
N TRP A 162 3.40 1.42 4.10
CA TRP A 162 3.79 2.01 5.38
C TRP A 162 4.33 0.98 6.40
N ARG A 163 4.20 -0.32 6.16
CA ARG A 163 4.78 -1.37 7.01
C ARG A 163 6.25 -1.67 6.71
N ILE A 164 6.88 -0.91 5.80
CA ILE A 164 8.19 -1.24 5.24
C ILE A 164 9.11 -0.03 5.30
N LEU A 165 10.33 -0.23 5.77
CA LEU A 165 11.45 0.69 5.54
C LEU A 165 12.09 0.35 4.20
N TYR A 166 12.27 1.37 3.36
CA TYR A 166 12.90 1.24 2.05
C TYR A 166 14.25 1.95 2.05
N LYS A 167 15.30 1.30 1.55
CA LYS A 167 16.56 1.97 1.29
C LYS A 167 16.37 3.00 0.17
N ARG A 168 16.67 4.25 0.45
CA ARG A 168 16.41 5.36 -0.51
C ARG A 168 17.14 5.18 -1.83
N THR A 169 18.40 4.75 -1.81
CA THR A 169 19.18 4.49 -3.03
C THR A 169 18.56 3.37 -3.86
N PHE A 170 18.03 2.31 -3.23
CA PHE A 170 17.30 1.23 -3.92
C PHE A 170 16.12 1.77 -4.73
N LEU A 171 15.26 2.61 -4.11
CA LEU A 171 14.11 3.21 -4.81
C LEU A 171 14.55 4.12 -5.97
N ASN A 172 15.60 4.91 -5.77
CA ASN A 172 16.05 5.89 -6.75
C ASN A 172 16.79 5.24 -7.94
N GLU A 173 17.71 4.34 -7.70
CA GLU A 173 18.49 3.64 -8.73
C GLU A 173 17.61 2.76 -9.61
N ASN A 174 16.54 2.21 -9.04
CA ASN A 174 15.58 1.40 -9.78
C ASN A 174 14.39 2.21 -10.34
N HIS A 175 14.39 3.55 -10.17
CA HIS A 175 13.32 4.45 -10.63
C HIS A 175 11.91 4.06 -10.16
N ILE A 176 11.80 3.47 -8.95
CA ILE A 176 10.53 3.01 -8.40
C ILE A 176 9.75 4.21 -7.88
N ARG A 177 8.54 4.42 -8.41
CA ARG A 177 7.63 5.52 -8.04
C ARG A 177 6.20 5.03 -7.99
N LEU A 178 5.37 5.70 -7.17
CA LEU A 178 3.94 5.43 -7.14
C LEU A 178 3.26 6.06 -8.36
N GLU A 179 2.30 5.34 -8.95
CA GLU A 179 1.53 5.83 -10.11
C GLU A 179 0.65 7.01 -9.71
N PRO A 180 0.78 8.21 -10.32
CA PRO A 180 0.00 9.38 -9.96
C PRO A 180 -1.48 9.26 -10.35
N GLY A 181 -2.37 9.80 -9.51
CA GLY A 181 -3.78 10.01 -9.83
C GLY A 181 -4.68 8.77 -9.79
N VAL A 182 -4.14 7.61 -9.37
CA VAL A 182 -4.89 6.36 -9.23
C VAL A 182 -4.95 5.90 -7.77
N TYR A 183 -6.03 5.21 -7.40
CA TYR A 183 -6.11 4.44 -6.16
C TYR A 183 -5.48 3.05 -6.35
N TYR A 184 -5.07 2.40 -5.26
CA TYR A 184 -4.43 1.06 -5.25
C TYR A 184 -3.05 1.06 -5.93
N GLU A 185 -2.40 2.19 -5.96
CA GLU A 185 -1.04 2.41 -6.45
C GLU A 185 0.01 1.62 -5.67
N ASP A 186 -0.31 1.31 -4.42
CA ASP A 186 0.51 0.52 -3.50
C ASP A 186 0.70 -0.92 -3.98
N ILE A 187 -0.28 -1.51 -4.66
CA ILE A 187 -0.20 -2.88 -5.17
C ILE A 187 0.96 -3.06 -6.15
N PRO A 188 0.98 -2.38 -7.32
CA PRO A 188 2.08 -2.54 -8.28
C PRO A 188 3.40 -1.97 -7.74
N PHE A 189 3.38 -0.89 -6.96
CA PHE A 189 4.58 -0.33 -6.34
C PHE A 189 5.30 -1.36 -5.46
N LEU A 190 4.56 -2.00 -4.56
CA LEU A 190 5.14 -2.99 -3.65
C LEU A 190 5.62 -4.24 -4.38
N GLN A 191 4.87 -4.68 -5.39
CA GLN A 191 5.30 -5.80 -6.24
C GLN A 191 6.60 -5.47 -6.96
N GLU A 192 6.72 -4.28 -7.57
CA GLU A 192 7.94 -3.84 -8.24
C GLU A 192 9.12 -3.77 -7.26
N CYS A 193 8.89 -3.28 -6.04
CA CYS A 193 9.91 -3.29 -4.99
C CYS A 193 10.45 -4.70 -4.73
N TYR A 194 9.57 -5.70 -4.50
CA TYR A 194 10.02 -7.07 -4.28
C TYR A 194 10.74 -7.66 -5.50
N LEU A 195 10.24 -7.40 -6.71
CA LEU A 195 10.86 -7.95 -7.93
C LEU A 195 12.27 -7.41 -8.20
N LYS A 196 12.59 -6.22 -7.69
CA LYS A 196 13.89 -5.56 -7.90
C LYS A 196 14.83 -5.64 -6.68
N ALA A 197 14.32 -5.89 -5.49
CA ALA A 197 15.13 -5.92 -4.27
C ALA A 197 16.13 -7.09 -4.26
N GLN A 198 17.38 -6.79 -3.92
CA GLN A 198 18.42 -7.79 -3.74
C GLN A 198 18.33 -8.45 -2.35
N ARG A 199 17.91 -7.69 -1.34
CA ARG A 199 17.79 -8.18 0.03
C ARG A 199 16.57 -7.62 0.73
N VAL A 200 15.73 -8.50 1.25
CA VAL A 200 14.53 -8.20 2.05
C VAL A 200 14.66 -8.89 3.40
N ILE A 201 14.48 -8.12 4.47
CA ILE A 201 14.43 -8.61 5.84
C ILE A 201 12.98 -8.55 6.33
N GLY A 202 12.42 -9.67 6.75
CA GLY A 202 11.14 -9.73 7.44
C GLY A 202 11.35 -9.88 8.95
N VAL A 203 10.69 -9.06 9.75
CA VAL A 203 10.72 -9.12 11.21
C VAL A 203 9.30 -9.16 11.78
N HIS A 204 9.06 -9.99 12.77
CA HIS A 204 7.78 -10.08 13.48
C HIS A 204 7.70 -9.04 14.60
N LEU A 205 7.70 -7.77 14.19
CA LEU A 205 7.63 -6.62 15.08
C LEU A 205 6.34 -5.85 14.82
N LEU A 206 5.41 -5.84 15.78
CA LEU A 206 4.27 -4.93 15.78
C LEU A 206 4.79 -3.53 16.12
N TYR A 207 4.72 -2.62 15.15
CA TYR A 207 5.21 -1.25 15.33
C TYR A 207 4.26 -0.17 14.80
N TYR A 208 3.25 -0.56 14.02
CA TYR A 208 2.33 0.34 13.34
C TYR A 208 0.88 0.02 13.70
N ILE A 209 0.08 1.04 13.96
CA ILE A 209 -1.34 0.96 14.23
C ILE A 209 -2.09 1.57 13.05
N TYR A 210 -2.70 0.71 12.25
CA TYR A 210 -3.62 1.10 11.19
C TYR A 210 -4.99 1.43 11.80
N ARG A 211 -5.38 2.71 11.72
CA ARG A 211 -6.64 3.21 12.28
C ARG A 211 -7.80 2.96 11.34
N ILE A 212 -8.82 2.25 11.81
CA ILE A 212 -10.08 2.05 11.09
C ILE A 212 -11.04 3.17 11.48
N ARG A 213 -11.37 4.05 10.53
CA ARG A 213 -12.29 5.17 10.72
C ARG A 213 -13.44 5.16 9.71
N LYS A 214 -14.64 5.60 10.13
CA LYS A 214 -15.88 5.56 9.33
C LYS A 214 -15.87 6.42 8.04
N ARG A 215 -14.91 7.31 7.86
CA ARG A 215 -14.76 8.21 6.69
C ARG A 215 -13.47 7.97 5.91
N SER A 216 -12.87 6.80 6.02
CA SER A 216 -11.69 6.45 5.21
C SER A 216 -12.05 6.38 3.73
N CYS A 217 -11.09 6.71 2.85
CA CYS A 217 -11.22 6.60 1.39
C CYS A 217 -11.62 5.18 0.93
N THR A 218 -11.34 4.16 1.75
CA THR A 218 -11.69 2.77 1.50
C THR A 218 -13.16 2.43 1.73
N TYR A 219 -13.95 3.35 2.33
CA TYR A 219 -15.37 3.08 2.70
C TYR A 219 -16.35 3.21 1.54
N THR A 220 -16.01 3.94 0.49
CA THR A 220 -16.94 4.17 -0.64
C THR A 220 -16.29 3.67 -1.92
N PHE A 221 -16.75 2.52 -2.41
CA PHE A 221 -16.29 1.99 -3.69
C PHE A 221 -17.14 2.59 -4.82
N ALA A 222 -16.57 3.55 -5.54
CA ALA A 222 -17.20 4.28 -6.64
C ALA A 222 -16.63 3.83 -8.01
N MET A 223 -17.16 4.39 -9.09
CA MET A 223 -16.67 4.12 -10.45
C MET A 223 -15.17 4.37 -10.60
N LYS A 224 -14.65 5.46 -10.04
CA LYS A 224 -13.21 5.76 -10.06
C LYS A 224 -12.41 4.62 -9.42
N ASN A 225 -12.82 4.12 -8.25
CA ASN A 225 -12.13 3.02 -7.59
C ASN A 225 -12.05 1.76 -8.46
N ALA A 226 -13.15 1.42 -9.17
CA ALA A 226 -13.17 0.26 -10.06
C ALA A 226 -12.23 0.42 -11.27
N LEU A 227 -12.21 1.61 -11.87
CA LEU A 227 -11.34 1.90 -13.02
C LEU A 227 -9.85 1.96 -12.61
N ASP A 228 -9.57 2.51 -11.45
CA ASP A 228 -8.21 2.59 -10.90
C ASP A 228 -7.70 1.21 -10.48
N TYR A 229 -8.59 0.36 -9.93
CA TYR A 229 -8.24 -1.03 -9.62
C TYR A 229 -7.87 -1.83 -10.88
N ASN A 230 -8.58 -1.58 -12.01
CA ASN A 230 -8.19 -2.13 -13.31
C ASN A 230 -6.79 -1.64 -13.73
N THR A 231 -6.45 -0.38 -13.43
CA THR A 231 -5.10 0.17 -13.69
C THR A 231 -4.06 -0.53 -12.83
N ALA A 232 -4.34 -0.75 -11.55
CA ALA A 232 -3.44 -1.50 -10.67
C ALA A 232 -3.20 -2.93 -11.17
N ILE A 233 -4.26 -3.63 -11.64
CA ILE A 233 -4.15 -4.95 -12.27
C ILE A 233 -3.27 -4.88 -13.53
N ALA A 234 -3.46 -3.87 -14.38
CA ALA A 234 -2.69 -3.71 -15.60
C ALA A 234 -1.21 -3.42 -15.32
N ASN A 235 -0.91 -2.57 -14.36
CA ASN A 235 0.45 -2.29 -13.96
C ASN A 235 1.11 -3.54 -13.34
N SER A 236 0.39 -4.28 -12.49
CA SER A 236 0.85 -5.59 -11.99
C SER A 236 1.09 -6.60 -13.11
N TRP A 237 0.27 -6.57 -14.16
CA TRP A 237 0.44 -7.46 -15.31
C TRP A 237 1.72 -7.12 -16.10
N ARG A 238 2.01 -5.85 -16.33
CA ARG A 238 3.24 -5.41 -17.01
C ARG A 238 4.49 -5.89 -16.28
N LEU A 239 4.46 -5.99 -14.95
CA LEU A 239 5.59 -6.52 -14.17
C LEU A 239 5.89 -8.00 -14.51
N THR A 240 4.94 -8.78 -15.05
CA THR A 240 5.21 -10.14 -15.53
C THR A 240 6.08 -10.18 -16.78
N GLU A 241 6.24 -9.05 -17.46
CA GLU A 241 6.98 -8.90 -18.71
C GLU A 241 8.40 -8.34 -18.49
N MET A 242 8.81 -8.14 -17.22
CA MET A 242 10.17 -7.73 -16.89
C MET A 242 11.19 -8.79 -17.34
N ASP A 243 12.30 -8.31 -17.88
CA ASP A 243 13.37 -9.17 -18.34
C ASP A 243 13.96 -10.04 -17.21
N ASN A 244 14.34 -11.26 -17.56
CA ASN A 244 15.05 -12.20 -16.68
C ASN A 244 14.31 -12.63 -15.40
N LEU A 245 12.99 -12.45 -15.31
CA LEU A 245 12.23 -13.01 -14.19
C LEU A 245 12.18 -14.54 -14.28
N PRO A 246 12.48 -15.27 -13.18
CA PRO A 246 12.31 -16.71 -13.12
C PRO A 246 10.84 -17.14 -13.30
N ASP A 247 10.57 -18.25 -13.97
CA ASP A 247 9.22 -18.76 -14.23
C ASP A 247 8.38 -18.91 -12.96
N ARG A 248 8.99 -19.28 -11.83
CA ARG A 248 8.31 -19.37 -10.52
C ARG A 248 7.75 -18.02 -10.06
N VAL A 249 8.50 -16.93 -10.30
CA VAL A 249 8.11 -15.56 -9.93
C VAL A 249 6.96 -15.09 -10.83
N VAL A 250 7.09 -15.26 -12.16
CA VAL A 250 6.03 -14.96 -13.13
C VAL A 250 4.76 -15.75 -12.80
N THR A 251 4.90 -17.02 -12.42
CA THR A 251 3.78 -17.86 -12.01
C THR A 251 3.10 -17.32 -10.76
N GLN A 252 3.88 -16.93 -9.75
CA GLN A 252 3.34 -16.36 -8.49
C GLN A 252 2.68 -15.01 -8.75
N GLN A 253 3.31 -14.15 -9.58
CA GLN A 253 2.72 -12.87 -9.99
C GLN A 253 1.34 -13.06 -10.64
N LYS A 254 1.22 -13.99 -11.58
CA LYS A 254 -0.07 -14.31 -12.23
C LYS A 254 -1.10 -14.89 -11.26
N LYS A 255 -0.69 -15.63 -10.23
CA LYS A 255 -1.60 -16.07 -9.16
C LYS A 255 -2.09 -14.88 -8.32
N ASN A 256 -1.21 -13.97 -7.95
CA ASN A 256 -1.59 -12.77 -7.19
C ASN A 256 -2.54 -11.88 -8.00
N ILE A 257 -2.26 -11.68 -9.29
CA ILE A 257 -3.16 -10.94 -10.20
C ILE A 257 -4.53 -11.63 -10.31
N TYR A 258 -4.58 -12.96 -10.30
CA TYR A 258 -5.85 -13.69 -10.29
C TYR A 258 -6.67 -13.41 -9.02
N LEU A 259 -6.04 -13.29 -7.87
CA LEU A 259 -6.72 -12.88 -6.62
C LEU A 259 -7.28 -11.46 -6.74
N PHE A 260 -6.48 -10.51 -7.23
CA PHE A 260 -6.93 -9.13 -7.47
C PHE A 260 -8.06 -9.05 -8.50
N PHE A 261 -7.97 -9.81 -9.59
CA PHE A 261 -9.03 -9.91 -10.58
C PHE A 261 -10.35 -10.41 -9.97
N ASN A 262 -10.32 -11.47 -9.16
CA ASN A 262 -11.53 -11.97 -8.51
C ASN A 262 -12.12 -10.93 -7.55
N TYR A 263 -11.29 -10.23 -6.79
CA TYR A 263 -11.75 -9.14 -5.92
C TYR A 263 -12.41 -8.03 -6.76
N ALA A 264 -11.79 -7.59 -7.88
CA ALA A 264 -12.37 -6.60 -8.78
C ALA A 264 -13.75 -7.06 -9.30
N VAL A 265 -13.85 -8.30 -9.77
CA VAL A 265 -15.12 -8.87 -10.27
C VAL A 265 -16.17 -8.90 -9.16
N ASP A 266 -15.82 -9.29 -7.95
CA ASP A 266 -16.75 -9.34 -6.83
C ASP A 266 -17.22 -7.93 -6.41
N CYS A 267 -16.34 -6.92 -6.45
CA CYS A 267 -16.71 -5.51 -6.26
C CYS A 267 -17.64 -5.00 -7.38
N ILE A 268 -17.34 -5.30 -8.64
CA ILE A 268 -18.20 -4.92 -9.79
C ILE A 268 -19.62 -5.49 -9.61
N ILE A 269 -19.72 -6.74 -9.20
CA ILE A 269 -20.98 -7.44 -8.98
C ILE A 269 -21.73 -6.93 -7.76
N GLY A 270 -21.01 -6.71 -6.66
CA GLY A 270 -21.58 -6.34 -5.36
C GLY A 270 -22.07 -4.90 -5.28
N VAL A 271 -21.33 -3.97 -5.91
CA VAL A 271 -21.57 -2.53 -5.78
C VAL A 271 -22.41 -1.97 -6.93
N PHE A 272 -22.04 -2.27 -8.18
CA PHE A 272 -22.70 -1.67 -9.34
C PHE A 272 -23.95 -2.45 -9.72
N ARG A 273 -25.12 -1.81 -9.67
CA ARG A 273 -26.41 -2.41 -10.04
C ARG A 273 -26.75 -2.22 -11.50
N ASP A 274 -26.36 -1.08 -12.09
CA ASP A 274 -26.62 -0.76 -13.50
C ASP A 274 -25.72 -1.62 -14.42
N PRO A 275 -26.32 -2.36 -15.38
CA PRO A 275 -25.57 -3.11 -16.39
C PRO A 275 -24.62 -2.24 -17.24
N SER A 276 -24.96 -0.97 -17.48
CA SER A 276 -24.13 -0.06 -18.27
C SER A 276 -22.84 0.33 -17.53
N GLU A 277 -22.91 0.53 -16.21
CA GLU A 277 -21.73 0.78 -15.37
C GLU A 277 -20.81 -0.44 -15.33
N ARG A 278 -21.36 -1.63 -15.14
CA ARG A 278 -20.58 -2.89 -15.19
C ARG A 278 -19.91 -3.06 -16.54
N LYS A 279 -20.65 -2.77 -17.64
CA LYS A 279 -20.10 -2.83 -19.00
C LYS A 279 -18.89 -1.92 -19.14
N LYS A 280 -19.00 -0.66 -18.69
CA LYS A 280 -17.90 0.32 -18.74
C LYS A 280 -16.66 -0.17 -18.01
N ILE A 281 -16.81 -0.75 -16.82
CA ILE A 281 -15.67 -1.24 -16.02
C ILE A 281 -15.03 -2.46 -16.69
N VAL A 282 -15.84 -3.37 -17.23
CA VAL A 282 -15.36 -4.58 -17.93
C VAL A 282 -14.64 -4.21 -19.22
N ASP A 283 -15.18 -3.27 -20.02
CA ASP A 283 -14.55 -2.77 -21.24
C ASP A 283 -13.19 -2.12 -20.93
N ASP A 284 -13.11 -1.34 -19.87
CA ASP A 284 -11.85 -0.73 -19.40
C ASP A 284 -10.81 -1.80 -19.02
N MET A 285 -11.21 -2.84 -18.29
CA MET A 285 -10.33 -3.95 -17.92
C MET A 285 -9.79 -4.68 -19.16
N ILE A 286 -10.67 -5.01 -20.11
CA ILE A 286 -10.27 -5.68 -21.37
C ILE A 286 -9.29 -4.81 -22.15
N LYS A 287 -9.55 -3.50 -22.24
CA LYS A 287 -8.68 -2.57 -22.94
C LYS A 287 -7.29 -2.48 -22.31
N LYS A 288 -7.23 -2.48 -20.96
CA LYS A 288 -5.97 -2.35 -20.23
C LYS A 288 -5.15 -3.64 -20.21
N VAL A 289 -5.81 -4.80 -20.17
CA VAL A 289 -5.16 -6.13 -20.10
C VAL A 289 -5.81 -7.10 -21.10
N PRO A 290 -5.61 -6.90 -22.42
CA PRO A 290 -6.24 -7.73 -23.46
C PRO A 290 -5.79 -9.20 -23.42
N ASP A 291 -4.55 -9.45 -23.01
CA ASP A 291 -3.93 -10.78 -22.95
C ASP A 291 -3.92 -11.42 -21.57
N LEU A 292 -4.84 -11.04 -20.70
CA LEU A 292 -4.93 -11.56 -19.33
C LEU A 292 -5.00 -13.10 -19.32
N ARG A 293 -3.96 -13.76 -18.78
CA ARG A 293 -3.83 -15.23 -18.72
C ARG A 293 -3.36 -15.64 -17.32
N PHE A 294 -4.23 -16.31 -16.61
CA PHE A 294 -3.90 -16.79 -15.27
C PHE A 294 -3.23 -18.17 -15.30
N THR A 295 -2.45 -18.44 -14.25
CA THR A 295 -1.74 -19.70 -14.00
C THR A 295 -2.12 -20.24 -12.62
N GLY A 296 -1.59 -21.41 -12.25
CA GLY A 296 -1.80 -21.96 -10.89
C GLY A 296 -2.97 -22.94 -10.80
N GLY A 297 -3.36 -23.57 -11.92
CA GLY A 297 -4.39 -24.62 -11.94
C GLY A 297 -5.30 -24.56 -13.16
N VAL A 298 -6.20 -25.53 -13.26
CA VAL A 298 -7.16 -25.60 -14.38
C VAL A 298 -8.15 -24.43 -14.32
N TRP A 299 -8.70 -24.15 -13.14
CA TRP A 299 -9.75 -23.17 -12.98
C TRP A 299 -9.32 -21.71 -13.33
N PRO A 300 -8.19 -21.17 -12.85
CA PRO A 300 -7.69 -19.88 -13.31
C PRO A 300 -7.53 -19.78 -14.83
N LYS A 301 -7.02 -20.84 -15.48
CA LYS A 301 -6.89 -20.87 -16.95
C LYS A 301 -8.26 -20.80 -17.64
N VAL A 302 -9.24 -21.56 -17.14
CA VAL A 302 -10.63 -21.53 -17.66
C VAL A 302 -11.24 -20.13 -17.48
N VAL A 303 -11.07 -19.52 -16.30
CA VAL A 303 -11.58 -18.17 -16.01
C VAL A 303 -11.00 -17.14 -16.98
N SER A 304 -9.67 -17.15 -17.19
CA SER A 304 -9.04 -16.21 -18.13
C SER A 304 -9.49 -16.42 -19.57
N ALA A 305 -9.68 -17.67 -20.00
CA ALA A 305 -10.21 -17.98 -21.34
C ALA A 305 -11.66 -17.52 -21.52
N LEU A 306 -12.52 -17.80 -20.54
CA LEU A 306 -13.91 -17.36 -20.53
C LEU A 306 -14.04 -15.84 -20.51
N PHE A 307 -13.25 -15.17 -19.66
CA PHE A 307 -13.29 -13.71 -19.56
C PHE A 307 -12.85 -13.03 -20.87
N ARG A 308 -11.80 -13.53 -21.52
CA ARG A 308 -11.33 -13.01 -22.81
C ARG A 308 -12.31 -13.26 -23.95
N ALA A 309 -12.88 -14.47 -24.03
CA ALA A 309 -13.79 -14.85 -25.11
C ALA A 309 -15.20 -14.28 -24.94
N MET A 310 -15.71 -14.26 -23.71
CA MET A 310 -17.11 -13.91 -23.41
C MET A 310 -17.21 -13.15 -22.07
N PRO A 311 -16.60 -11.95 -21.93
CA PRO A 311 -16.47 -11.25 -20.66
C PRO A 311 -17.81 -10.97 -19.98
N TYR A 312 -18.81 -10.53 -20.73
CA TYR A 312 -20.13 -10.21 -20.17
C TYR A 312 -20.89 -11.46 -19.75
N THR A 313 -20.74 -12.58 -20.48
CA THR A 313 -21.33 -13.88 -20.11
C THR A 313 -20.69 -14.39 -18.83
N TYR A 314 -19.35 -14.23 -18.68
CA TYR A 314 -18.65 -14.55 -17.45
C TYR A 314 -19.16 -13.74 -16.26
N ILE A 315 -19.33 -12.42 -16.40
CA ILE A 315 -19.86 -11.56 -15.34
C ILE A 315 -21.31 -11.94 -14.99
N ARG A 316 -22.17 -12.24 -15.98
CA ARG A 316 -23.54 -12.72 -15.73
C ARG A 316 -23.56 -14.06 -15.01
N TRP A 317 -22.69 -14.97 -15.39
CA TRP A 317 -22.54 -16.28 -14.73
C TRP A 317 -22.08 -16.13 -13.26
N ARG A 318 -21.09 -15.25 -13.02
CA ARG A 318 -20.66 -14.91 -11.66
C ARG A 318 -21.81 -14.31 -10.84
N LEU A 319 -22.59 -13.40 -11.40
CA LEU A 319 -23.80 -12.84 -10.75
C LEU A 319 -24.82 -13.90 -10.38
N PHE A 320 -25.05 -14.88 -11.25
CA PHE A 320 -26.03 -15.95 -11.00
C PHE A 320 -25.57 -16.91 -9.91
N ASN A 321 -24.29 -17.28 -9.92
CA ASN A 321 -23.73 -18.24 -8.99
C ASN A 321 -23.33 -17.62 -7.63
N THR A 322 -23.23 -16.32 -7.53
CA THR A 322 -22.80 -15.69 -6.29
C THR A 322 -24.02 -15.35 -5.43
N LYS A 323 -24.24 -16.11 -4.37
CA LYS A 323 -24.93 -15.65 -3.13
C LYS A 323 -24.05 -14.58 -2.43
N VAL A 324 -23.45 -13.68 -3.19
CA VAL A 324 -22.37 -12.76 -2.79
C VAL A 324 -22.87 -11.51 -2.08
N THR A 325 -24.20 -11.30 -2.03
CA THR A 325 -24.76 -10.12 -1.37
C THR A 325 -24.32 -9.94 0.09
N ASN A 326 -23.89 -10.99 0.76
CA ASN A 326 -23.46 -10.90 2.17
C ASN A 326 -21.94 -10.78 2.37
N TRP A 327 -21.11 -11.15 1.41
CA TRP A 327 -19.68 -11.23 1.60
C TRP A 327 -18.97 -9.89 1.33
N CYS A 328 -19.38 -9.16 0.30
CA CYS A 328 -18.85 -7.80 0.05
C CYS A 328 -19.25 -6.84 1.17
N HIS A 329 -20.46 -6.96 1.74
CA HIS A 329 -20.85 -6.14 2.89
C HIS A 329 -20.08 -6.49 4.17
N ALA A 330 -19.64 -7.74 4.34
CA ALA A 330 -18.85 -8.14 5.50
C ALA A 330 -17.38 -7.70 5.40
N ARG A 331 -16.80 -7.65 4.18
CA ARG A 331 -15.41 -7.16 3.96
C ARG A 331 -15.29 -5.64 3.79
N LEU A 332 -16.35 -4.97 3.33
CA LEU A 332 -16.43 -3.51 3.30
C LEU A 332 -16.77 -2.91 4.67
N ARG A 333 -17.01 -3.76 5.69
CA ARG A 333 -17.25 -3.38 7.09
C ARG A 333 -16.04 -3.63 8.00
N ILE A 334 -14.88 -3.98 7.44
CA ILE A 334 -13.64 -4.17 8.21
C ILE A 334 -12.73 -3.00 8.02
#